data_2bfedd9a87657fda8f66a89539d577ff
#
_entry.id   2bfedd9a87657fda8f66a89539d577ff
#
_cell.length_a   1.000
_cell.length_b   1.000
_cell.length_c   1.000
_cell.angle_alpha   90.00
_cell.angle_beta   90.00
_cell.angle_gamma   90.00
#
_symmetry.space_group_name_H-M   'P 1'
#
loop_
_entity.id
_entity.type
_entity.pdbx_description
1 polymer ?
#
loop_
_entity_poly.entity_id
_entity_poly.type
_entity_poly.pdbx_seq_one_letter_code
_entity_poly.pdbx_strand_id
1 'polypeptide(L)'
;MEVKALLAFVVAGAAAGLLTPLAARLAVRLGAVDEPRERGLSDRLTPRLGGLALVAGVLLAGALFLPGNEEFRGILGGAAAITIVGAIDDVLELGPGWKLGGQFAAGLIPVLAGVRVNHITLPFAGPLDLGDAGGALTLIGLVGLMNVVNLSDGVDGLAAGVCTISAATFAVIAFDLQRDSAGVLAAITAGAVALKV
;
A
#
# COMPACT_ATOMS: atom_id res chain seq x y z
N MET A 1 2.08 0.27 24.14
CA MET A 1 1.56 0.31 22.77
C MET A 1 2.56 0.89 21.78
N GLU A 2 3.23 1.97 22.10
CA GLU A 2 4.29 2.58 21.27
C GLU A 2 5.42 1.61 20.91
N VAL A 3 5.87 0.78 21.85
CA VAL A 3 6.91 -0.21 21.60
C VAL A 3 6.49 -1.23 20.52
N LYS A 4 5.23 -1.68 20.53
CA LYS A 4 4.70 -2.61 19.53
C LYS A 4 4.70 -1.97 18.14
N ALA A 5 4.28 -0.71 18.03
CA ALA A 5 4.27 0.04 16.77
C ALA A 5 5.68 0.29 16.25
N LEU A 6 6.62 0.66 17.14
CA LEU A 6 8.02 0.85 16.78
C LEU A 6 8.66 -0.46 16.28
N LEU A 7 8.42 -1.57 16.98
CA LEU A 7 8.89 -2.89 16.54
C LEU A 7 8.28 -3.27 15.18
N ALA A 8 6.98 -3.04 15.00
CA ALA A 8 6.30 -3.32 13.73
C ALA A 8 6.87 -2.48 12.57
N PHE A 9 7.14 -1.18 12.81
CA PHE A 9 7.82 -0.30 11.88
C PHE A 9 9.20 -0.83 11.49
N VAL A 10 10.03 -1.16 12.49
CA VAL A 10 11.40 -1.64 12.25
C VAL A 10 11.41 -2.98 11.52
N VAL A 11 10.53 -3.92 11.91
CA VAL A 11 10.43 -5.24 11.25
C VAL A 11 9.98 -5.09 9.81
N ALA A 12 8.97 -4.25 9.53
CA ALA A 12 8.49 -4.01 8.18
C ALA A 12 9.59 -3.39 7.29
N GLY A 13 10.28 -2.39 7.80
CA GLY A 13 11.36 -1.73 7.08
C GLY A 13 12.57 -2.64 6.86
N ALA A 14 13.00 -3.37 7.89
CA ALA A 14 14.10 -4.32 7.77
C ALA A 14 13.78 -5.42 6.75
N ALA A 15 12.57 -5.99 6.80
CA ALA A 15 12.13 -7.00 5.84
C ALA A 15 12.09 -6.43 4.41
N ALA A 16 11.52 -5.25 4.20
CA ALA A 16 11.50 -4.59 2.91
C ALA A 16 12.92 -4.32 2.38
N GLY A 17 13.81 -3.78 3.21
CA GLY A 17 15.20 -3.50 2.86
C GLY A 17 16.00 -4.76 2.50
N LEU A 18 15.86 -5.83 3.29
CA LEU A 18 16.54 -7.11 3.04
C LEU A 18 16.01 -7.81 1.77
N LEU A 19 14.73 -7.65 1.44
CA LEU A 19 14.11 -8.26 0.26
C LEU A 19 14.31 -7.45 -1.02
N THR A 20 14.63 -6.15 -0.91
CA THR A 20 14.84 -5.28 -2.07
C THR A 20 15.90 -5.82 -3.07
N PRO A 21 17.09 -6.29 -2.66
CA PRO A 21 18.06 -6.83 -3.62
C PRO A 21 17.57 -8.13 -4.29
N LEU A 22 16.72 -8.90 -3.63
CA LEU A 22 16.11 -10.10 -4.23
C LEU A 22 15.05 -9.71 -5.27
N ALA A 23 14.21 -8.74 -4.96
CA ALA A 23 13.22 -8.19 -5.90
C ALA A 23 13.90 -7.56 -7.12
N ALA A 24 15.01 -6.83 -6.94
CA ALA A 24 15.79 -6.27 -8.04
C ALA A 24 16.38 -7.36 -8.95
N ARG A 25 16.94 -8.44 -8.39
CA ARG A 25 17.44 -9.59 -9.18
C ARG A 25 16.32 -10.28 -9.95
N LEU A 26 15.14 -10.41 -9.33
CA LEU A 26 13.97 -11.00 -9.99
C LEU A 26 13.51 -10.12 -11.15
N ALA A 27 13.44 -8.80 -10.97
CA ALA A 27 13.08 -7.83 -12.01
C ALA A 27 13.99 -7.96 -13.24
N VAL A 28 15.30 -7.99 -13.02
CA VAL A 28 16.27 -8.18 -14.11
C VAL A 28 16.06 -9.51 -14.84
N ARG A 29 15.79 -10.61 -14.10
CA ARG A 29 15.54 -11.94 -14.72
C ARG A 29 14.27 -12.00 -15.54
N LEU A 30 13.24 -11.25 -15.15
CA LEU A 30 11.93 -11.20 -15.81
C LEU A 30 11.85 -10.11 -16.89
N GLY A 31 12.89 -9.30 -17.05
CA GLY A 31 12.92 -8.19 -18.01
C GLY A 31 12.07 -6.97 -17.55
N ALA A 32 11.61 -6.95 -16.28
CA ALA A 32 10.85 -5.84 -15.70
C ALA A 32 11.80 -4.72 -15.26
N VAL A 33 12.44 -4.06 -16.22
CA VAL A 33 13.43 -2.98 -16.00
C VAL A 33 13.09 -1.79 -16.89
N ASP A 34 13.24 -0.57 -16.35
CA ASP A 34 13.19 0.65 -17.14
C ASP A 34 14.55 0.90 -17.78
N GLU A 35 14.55 1.08 -19.11
CA GLU A 35 15.73 1.52 -19.83
C GLU A 35 15.94 3.03 -19.64
N PRO A 36 17.21 3.47 -19.55
CA PRO A 36 17.54 4.89 -19.51
C PRO A 36 16.92 5.61 -20.72
N ARG A 37 16.06 6.60 -20.49
CA ARG A 37 15.53 7.45 -21.54
C ARG A 37 16.35 8.73 -21.61
N GLU A 38 16.58 9.29 -22.83
CA GLU A 38 17.32 10.54 -23.06
C GLU A 38 16.81 11.75 -22.24
N ARG A 39 15.61 11.66 -21.69
CA ARG A 39 15.00 12.66 -20.79
C ARG A 39 14.78 12.17 -19.37
N GLY A 40 15.31 10.99 -19.01
CA GLY A 40 15.19 10.41 -17.66
C GLY A 40 16.25 10.98 -16.71
N LEU A 41 15.88 11.12 -15.43
CA LEU A 41 16.81 11.57 -14.37
C LEU A 41 17.80 10.48 -13.93
N SER A 42 17.71 9.26 -14.48
CA SER A 42 18.57 8.14 -14.13
C SER A 42 19.28 7.55 -15.34
N ASP A 43 20.61 7.50 -15.27
CA ASP A 43 21.49 6.85 -16.26
C ASP A 43 21.62 5.33 -16.04
N ARG A 44 20.86 4.74 -15.13
CA ARG A 44 20.96 3.32 -14.73
C ARG A 44 19.65 2.59 -14.99
N LEU A 45 19.76 1.29 -15.32
CA LEU A 45 18.63 0.37 -15.35
C LEU A 45 17.93 0.33 -14.00
N THR A 46 16.64 0.71 -13.95
CA THR A 46 15.86 0.74 -12.71
C THR A 46 14.92 -0.45 -12.66
N PRO A 47 15.09 -1.38 -11.68
CA PRO A 47 14.20 -2.52 -11.52
C PRO A 47 12.80 -2.08 -11.08
N ARG A 48 11.74 -2.46 -11.82
CA ARG A 48 10.34 -2.09 -11.54
C ARG A 48 9.73 -2.85 -10.36
N LEU A 49 10.14 -4.10 -10.09
CA LEU A 49 9.52 -4.96 -9.06
C LEU A 49 9.87 -4.61 -7.60
N GLY A 50 10.33 -3.40 -7.33
CA GLY A 50 10.63 -2.97 -5.96
C GLY A 50 9.44 -2.98 -5.00
N GLY A 51 8.22 -2.84 -5.51
CA GLY A 51 6.98 -2.94 -4.75
C GLY A 51 6.76 -4.31 -4.08
N LEU A 52 7.27 -5.41 -4.69
CA LEU A 52 7.21 -6.74 -4.09
C LEU A 52 7.91 -6.82 -2.72
N ALA A 53 9.08 -6.19 -2.59
CA ALA A 53 9.82 -6.17 -1.33
C ALA A 53 9.08 -5.37 -0.25
N LEU A 54 8.48 -4.24 -0.62
CA LEU A 54 7.67 -3.41 0.28
C LEU A 54 6.50 -4.20 0.84
N VAL A 55 5.71 -4.78 -0.05
CA VAL A 55 4.50 -5.51 0.35
C VAL A 55 4.86 -6.78 1.11
N ALA A 56 5.94 -7.48 0.77
CA ALA A 56 6.44 -8.60 1.57
C ALA A 56 6.79 -8.17 3.01
N GLY A 57 7.40 -6.99 3.19
CA GLY A 57 7.63 -6.40 4.51
C GLY A 57 6.35 -6.10 5.27
N VAL A 58 5.36 -5.50 4.58
CA VAL A 58 4.03 -5.22 5.16
C VAL A 58 3.31 -6.51 5.56
N LEU A 59 3.30 -7.53 4.69
CA LEU A 59 2.64 -8.81 4.95
C LEU A 59 3.28 -9.54 6.13
N LEU A 60 4.62 -9.58 6.20
CA LEU A 60 5.34 -10.21 7.29
C LEU A 60 5.05 -9.51 8.62
N ALA A 61 5.24 -8.19 8.68
CA ALA A 61 4.97 -7.43 9.89
C ALA A 61 3.47 -7.45 10.25
N GLY A 62 2.58 -7.40 9.25
CA GLY A 62 1.14 -7.51 9.45
C GLY A 62 0.74 -8.84 10.08
N ALA A 63 1.29 -9.96 9.59
CA ALA A 63 1.04 -11.29 10.15
C ALA A 63 1.54 -11.44 11.61
N LEU A 64 2.62 -10.73 11.97
CA LEU A 64 3.21 -10.79 13.31
C LEU A 64 2.54 -9.87 14.32
N PHE A 65 2.11 -8.68 13.89
CA PHE A 65 1.71 -7.61 14.80
C PHE A 65 0.23 -7.21 14.73
N LEU A 66 -0.50 -7.58 13.67
CA LEU A 66 -1.93 -7.25 13.57
C LEU A 66 -2.80 -8.39 14.16
N PRO A 67 -4.02 -8.07 14.62
CA PRO A 67 -4.97 -9.10 15.02
C PRO A 67 -5.41 -9.93 13.82
N GLY A 68 -5.62 -11.22 14.02
CA GLY A 68 -6.02 -12.16 12.98
C GLY A 68 -7.52 -12.15 12.67
N ASN A 69 -8.21 -11.00 12.78
CA ASN A 69 -9.61 -10.84 12.42
C ASN A 69 -9.80 -10.75 10.90
N GLU A 70 -11.05 -10.83 10.44
CA GLU A 70 -11.38 -10.83 9.02
C GLU A 70 -10.96 -9.54 8.32
N GLU A 71 -11.14 -8.38 8.96
CA GLU A 71 -10.81 -7.07 8.39
C GLU A 71 -9.31 -6.96 8.05
N PHE A 72 -8.41 -7.31 9.00
CA PHE A 72 -6.97 -7.23 8.74
C PHE A 72 -6.48 -8.31 7.77
N ARG A 73 -7.08 -9.51 7.80
CA ARG A 73 -6.82 -10.51 6.76
C ARG A 73 -7.25 -10.03 5.38
N GLY A 74 -8.40 -9.35 5.29
CA GLY A 74 -8.88 -8.73 4.06
C GLY A 74 -7.94 -7.64 3.55
N ILE A 75 -7.44 -6.76 4.43
CA ILE A 75 -6.47 -5.72 4.08
C ILE A 75 -5.17 -6.34 3.55
N LEU A 76 -4.60 -7.30 4.26
CA LEU A 76 -3.37 -7.98 3.84
C LEU A 76 -3.59 -8.79 2.55
N GLY A 77 -4.74 -9.45 2.40
CA GLY A 77 -5.13 -10.17 1.19
C GLY A 77 -5.28 -9.23 -0.02
N GLY A 78 -5.93 -8.09 0.17
CA GLY A 78 -6.05 -7.04 -0.85
C GLY A 78 -4.67 -6.47 -1.24
N ALA A 79 -3.80 -6.23 -0.26
CA ALA A 79 -2.43 -5.79 -0.51
C ALA A 79 -1.62 -6.82 -1.31
N ALA A 80 -1.74 -8.10 -1.01
CA ALA A 80 -1.12 -9.17 -1.78
C ALA A 80 -1.67 -9.24 -3.20
N ALA A 81 -3.00 -9.15 -3.37
CA ALA A 81 -3.65 -9.22 -4.66
C ALA A 81 -3.26 -8.06 -5.58
N ILE A 82 -3.27 -6.81 -5.07
CA ILE A 82 -2.86 -5.65 -5.89
C ILE A 82 -1.38 -5.71 -6.24
N THR A 83 -0.55 -6.28 -5.38
CA THR A 83 0.88 -6.47 -5.66
C THR A 83 1.09 -7.46 -6.81
N ILE A 84 0.30 -8.53 -6.88
CA ILE A 84 0.33 -9.48 -8.00
C ILE A 84 -0.10 -8.77 -9.29
N VAL A 85 -1.18 -7.98 -9.25
CA VAL A 85 -1.62 -7.18 -10.40
C VAL A 85 -0.54 -6.21 -10.86
N GLY A 86 0.11 -5.49 -9.92
CA GLY A 86 1.21 -4.58 -10.23
C GLY A 86 2.43 -5.30 -10.82
N ALA A 87 2.81 -6.46 -10.28
CA ALA A 87 3.92 -7.24 -10.81
C ALA A 87 3.64 -7.77 -12.23
N ILE A 88 2.39 -8.15 -12.51
CA ILE A 88 1.97 -8.55 -13.87
C ILE A 88 2.01 -7.33 -14.81
N ASP A 89 1.54 -6.16 -14.34
CA ASP A 89 1.59 -4.91 -15.10
C ASP A 89 3.04 -4.51 -15.45
N ASP A 90 3.96 -4.63 -14.50
CA ASP A 90 5.38 -4.32 -14.67
C ASP A 90 6.08 -5.22 -15.72
N VAL A 91 5.60 -6.46 -15.89
CA VAL A 91 6.18 -7.44 -16.84
C VAL A 91 5.46 -7.41 -18.19
N LEU A 92 4.12 -7.30 -18.20
CA LEU A 92 3.30 -7.45 -19.41
C LEU A 92 2.76 -6.14 -19.96
N GLU A 93 2.98 -5.01 -19.29
CA GLU A 93 2.46 -3.69 -19.65
C GLU A 93 0.96 -3.73 -19.96
N LEU A 94 0.16 -4.06 -18.94
CA LEU A 94 -1.29 -4.23 -19.08
C LEU A 94 -1.98 -2.97 -19.64
N GLY A 95 -2.94 -3.15 -20.50
CA GLY A 95 -3.81 -2.05 -20.93
C GLY A 95 -4.61 -1.48 -19.75
N PRO A 96 -4.99 -0.17 -19.82
CA PRO A 96 -5.63 0.54 -18.70
C PRO A 96 -6.87 -0.16 -18.14
N GLY A 97 -7.67 -0.80 -18.99
CA GLY A 97 -8.88 -1.54 -18.57
C GLY A 97 -8.56 -2.77 -17.71
N TRP A 98 -7.54 -3.55 -18.07
CA TRP A 98 -7.12 -4.71 -17.31
C TRP A 98 -6.52 -4.31 -15.96
N LYS A 99 -5.70 -3.26 -15.95
CA LYS A 99 -5.13 -2.69 -14.73
C LYS A 99 -6.24 -2.23 -13.78
N LEU A 100 -7.21 -1.46 -14.29
CA LEU A 100 -8.35 -0.99 -13.50
C LEU A 100 -9.20 -2.15 -12.98
N GLY A 101 -9.49 -3.15 -13.81
CA GLY A 101 -10.21 -4.37 -13.39
C GLY A 101 -9.48 -5.09 -12.26
N GLY A 102 -8.16 -5.25 -12.33
CA GLY A 102 -7.34 -5.83 -11.29
C GLY A 102 -7.36 -5.02 -9.98
N GLN A 103 -7.35 -3.68 -10.07
CA GLN A 103 -7.49 -2.79 -8.91
C GLN A 103 -8.85 -2.95 -8.23
N PHE A 104 -9.94 -3.02 -9.00
CA PHE A 104 -11.28 -3.28 -8.46
C PHE A 104 -11.35 -4.65 -7.78
N ALA A 105 -10.83 -5.69 -8.40
CA ALA A 105 -10.83 -7.05 -7.84
C ALA A 105 -10.02 -7.10 -6.52
N ALA A 106 -8.84 -6.50 -6.47
CA ALA A 106 -8.02 -6.44 -5.27
C ALA A 106 -8.66 -5.59 -4.16
N GLY A 107 -9.25 -4.43 -4.51
CA GLY A 107 -9.95 -3.53 -3.58
C GLY A 107 -11.24 -4.14 -3.01
N LEU A 108 -11.87 -5.06 -3.74
CA LEU A 108 -13.08 -5.74 -3.27
C LEU A 108 -12.79 -6.70 -2.10
N ILE A 109 -11.59 -7.27 -2.02
CA ILE A 109 -11.21 -8.22 -0.96
C ILE A 109 -11.39 -7.61 0.44
N PRO A 110 -10.77 -6.47 0.80
CA PRO A 110 -10.97 -5.85 2.10
C PRO A 110 -12.42 -5.37 2.31
N VAL A 111 -13.11 -4.91 1.27
CA VAL A 111 -14.51 -4.47 1.39
C VAL A 111 -15.43 -5.63 1.76
N LEU A 112 -15.24 -6.81 1.15
CA LEU A 112 -15.99 -8.03 1.50
C LEU A 112 -15.62 -8.56 2.88
N ALA A 113 -14.40 -8.31 3.36
CA ALA A 113 -13.96 -8.63 4.72
C ALA A 113 -14.48 -7.63 5.80
N GLY A 114 -15.33 -6.68 5.42
CA GLY A 114 -15.97 -5.73 6.35
C GLY A 114 -15.30 -4.36 6.46
N VAL A 115 -14.21 -4.12 5.72
CA VAL A 115 -13.55 -2.80 5.71
C VAL A 115 -14.38 -1.83 4.86
N ARG A 116 -15.14 -0.97 5.51
CA ARG A 116 -16.02 0.00 4.83
C ARG A 116 -16.18 1.29 5.62
N VAL A 117 -16.37 2.38 4.90
CA VAL A 117 -16.73 3.68 5.48
C VAL A 117 -18.23 3.67 5.79
N ASN A 118 -18.60 3.56 7.07
CA ASN A 118 -20.00 3.49 7.48
C ASN A 118 -20.64 4.88 7.62
N HIS A 119 -19.85 5.87 8.04
CA HIS A 119 -20.35 7.22 8.31
C HIS A 119 -19.42 8.28 7.73
N ILE A 120 -20.00 9.36 7.22
CA ILE A 120 -19.28 10.57 6.84
C ILE A 120 -19.86 11.73 7.63
N THR A 121 -19.02 12.49 8.31
CA THR A 121 -19.47 13.72 8.99
C THR A 121 -19.36 14.88 8.01
N LEU A 122 -20.51 15.42 7.62
CA LEU A 122 -20.58 16.58 6.75
C LEU A 122 -20.47 17.86 7.59
N PRO A 123 -19.64 18.83 7.17
CA PRO A 123 -19.66 20.16 7.78
C PRO A 123 -21.08 20.74 7.67
N PHE A 124 -21.62 21.22 8.80
CA PHE A 124 -22.96 21.83 8.91
C PHE A 124 -24.17 20.88 8.82
N ALA A 125 -24.03 19.62 8.39
CA ALA A 125 -25.16 18.67 8.26
C ALA A 125 -25.08 17.48 9.24
N GLY A 126 -23.94 17.31 9.93
CA GLY A 126 -23.74 16.23 10.89
C GLY A 126 -23.36 14.87 10.26
N PRO A 127 -23.44 13.77 11.02
CA PRO A 127 -23.08 12.44 10.54
C PRO A 127 -24.16 11.92 9.58
N LEU A 128 -23.70 11.45 8.41
CA LEU A 128 -24.50 10.74 7.42
C LEU A 128 -24.12 9.26 7.46
N ASP A 129 -25.09 8.41 7.72
CA ASP A 129 -24.92 6.95 7.62
C ASP A 129 -25.04 6.54 6.15
N LEU A 130 -24.04 5.81 5.66
CA LEU A 130 -23.96 5.38 4.28
C LEU A 130 -24.62 4.01 4.02
N GLY A 131 -24.91 3.26 5.06
CA GLY A 131 -25.48 1.93 4.94
C GLY A 131 -24.74 1.07 3.91
N ASP A 132 -25.46 0.47 2.97
CA ASP A 132 -24.89 -0.38 1.91
C ASP A 132 -24.00 0.39 0.91
N ALA A 133 -24.19 1.69 0.75
CA ALA A 133 -23.36 2.53 -0.12
C ALA A 133 -21.94 2.70 0.40
N GLY A 134 -21.71 2.47 1.70
CA GLY A 134 -20.38 2.59 2.32
C GLY A 134 -19.33 1.68 1.70
N GLY A 135 -19.71 0.44 1.35
CA GLY A 135 -18.82 -0.51 0.67
C GLY A 135 -18.41 -0.03 -0.73
N ALA A 136 -19.38 0.46 -1.51
CA ALA A 136 -19.11 0.99 -2.86
C ALA A 136 -18.22 2.23 -2.80
N LEU A 137 -18.47 3.14 -1.87
CA LEU A 137 -17.65 4.33 -1.67
C LEU A 137 -16.21 3.97 -1.26
N THR A 138 -16.06 2.99 -0.36
CA THR A 138 -14.74 2.49 0.05
C THR A 138 -13.98 1.92 -1.14
N LEU A 139 -14.62 1.09 -1.96
CA LEU A 139 -14.00 0.50 -3.14
C LEU A 139 -13.54 1.56 -4.15
N ILE A 140 -14.42 2.53 -4.46
CA ILE A 140 -14.09 3.64 -5.37
C ILE A 140 -12.94 4.47 -4.78
N GLY A 141 -12.96 4.76 -3.48
CA GLY A 141 -11.91 5.48 -2.78
C GLY A 141 -10.56 4.75 -2.84
N LEU A 142 -10.54 3.44 -2.60
CA LEU A 142 -9.32 2.63 -2.68
C LEU A 142 -8.74 2.65 -4.11
N VAL A 143 -9.56 2.40 -5.12
CA VAL A 143 -9.12 2.43 -6.52
C VAL A 143 -8.66 3.83 -6.91
N GLY A 144 -9.36 4.87 -6.48
CA GLY A 144 -8.95 6.26 -6.70
C GLY A 144 -7.59 6.58 -6.09
N LEU A 145 -7.36 6.20 -4.82
CA LEU A 145 -6.08 6.39 -4.14
C LEU A 145 -4.94 5.61 -4.81
N MET A 146 -5.18 4.36 -5.24
CA MET A 146 -4.18 3.58 -5.98
C MET A 146 -3.73 4.31 -7.25
N ASN A 147 -4.66 4.93 -7.99
CA ASN A 147 -4.33 5.68 -9.20
C ASN A 147 -3.66 7.02 -8.89
N VAL A 148 -4.10 7.76 -7.86
CA VAL A 148 -3.44 9.01 -7.43
C VAL A 148 -1.99 8.76 -7.04
N VAL A 149 -1.71 7.73 -6.24
CA VAL A 149 -0.35 7.37 -5.86
C VAL A 149 0.48 6.97 -7.09
N ASN A 150 -0.10 6.14 -7.98
CA ASN A 150 0.59 5.73 -9.20
C ASN A 150 0.93 6.92 -10.12
N LEU A 151 0.05 7.92 -10.23
CA LEU A 151 0.32 9.15 -11.00
C LEU A 151 1.38 10.04 -10.32
N SER A 152 1.48 9.98 -9.00
CA SER A 152 2.47 10.75 -8.23
C SER A 152 3.87 10.14 -8.27
N ASP A 153 4.01 8.89 -8.72
CA ASP A 153 5.28 8.14 -8.79
C ASP A 153 6.12 8.49 -10.04
N GLY A 154 5.90 9.67 -10.61
CA GLY A 154 6.68 10.18 -11.74
C GLY A 154 7.97 10.91 -11.38
N VAL A 155 8.22 11.14 -10.09
CA VAL A 155 9.42 11.81 -9.56
C VAL A 155 10.05 10.94 -8.49
N ASP A 156 11.35 10.67 -8.61
CA ASP A 156 12.10 9.80 -7.68
C ASP A 156 11.89 10.22 -6.22
N GLY A 157 11.44 9.27 -5.39
CA GLY A 157 11.20 9.45 -3.97
C GLY A 157 9.95 10.23 -3.58
N LEU A 158 9.25 10.92 -4.50
CA LEU A 158 8.08 11.73 -4.16
C LEU A 158 6.93 10.87 -3.60
N ALA A 159 6.52 9.85 -4.32
CA ALA A 159 5.43 8.96 -3.89
C ALA A 159 5.80 8.25 -2.57
N ALA A 160 7.03 7.74 -2.45
CA ALA A 160 7.51 7.10 -1.23
C ALA A 160 7.57 8.08 -0.05
N GLY A 161 8.05 9.31 -0.25
CA GLY A 161 8.08 10.35 0.77
C GLY A 161 6.68 10.74 1.26
N VAL A 162 5.75 11.01 0.33
CA VAL A 162 4.36 11.34 0.66
C VAL A 162 3.68 10.18 1.41
N CYS A 163 3.83 8.95 0.93
CA CYS A 163 3.26 7.77 1.58
C CYS A 163 3.84 7.56 2.99
N THR A 164 5.15 7.75 3.19
CA THR A 164 5.80 7.62 4.50
C THR A 164 5.26 8.66 5.48
N ILE A 165 5.22 9.94 5.10
CA ILE A 165 4.72 11.03 5.95
C ILE A 165 3.25 10.80 6.28
N SER A 166 2.43 10.46 5.27
CA SER A 166 1.00 10.19 5.47
C SER A 166 0.78 9.02 6.41
N ALA A 167 1.48 7.90 6.21
CA ALA A 167 1.36 6.72 7.07
C ALA A 167 1.82 7.01 8.51
N ALA A 168 2.92 7.74 8.70
CA ALA A 168 3.38 8.15 10.02
C ALA A 168 2.36 9.07 10.72
N THR A 169 1.79 10.02 9.99
CA THR A 169 0.74 10.91 10.52
C THR A 169 -0.52 10.13 10.90
N PHE A 170 -0.97 9.19 10.04
CA PHE A 170 -2.11 8.33 10.37
C PHE A 170 -1.84 7.43 11.58
N ALA A 171 -0.59 6.95 11.77
CA ALA A 171 -0.25 6.19 12.96
C ALA A 171 -0.46 7.03 14.24
N VAL A 172 0.04 8.27 14.26
CA VAL A 172 -0.13 9.18 15.40
C VAL A 172 -1.62 9.46 15.67
N ILE A 173 -2.38 9.83 14.64
CA ILE A 173 -3.81 10.11 14.76
C ILE A 173 -4.57 8.87 15.25
N ALA A 174 -4.27 7.69 14.71
CA ALA A 174 -4.94 6.45 15.11
C ALA A 174 -4.68 6.11 16.60
N PHE A 175 -3.47 6.32 17.10
CA PHE A 175 -3.16 6.12 18.53
C PHE A 175 -3.86 7.15 19.42
N ASP A 176 -3.93 8.41 18.99
CA ASP A 176 -4.67 9.45 19.71
C ASP A 176 -6.16 9.13 19.80
N LEU A 177 -6.73 8.56 18.74
CA LEU A 177 -8.11 8.09 18.67
C LEU A 177 -8.35 6.70 19.30
N GLN A 178 -7.37 6.12 20.00
CA GLN A 178 -7.44 4.79 20.63
C GLN A 178 -7.72 3.65 19.62
N ARG A 179 -7.31 3.84 18.36
CA ARG A 179 -7.43 2.86 17.27
C ARG A 179 -6.10 2.11 17.08
N ASP A 180 -5.66 1.41 18.11
CA ASP A 180 -4.33 0.81 18.21
C ASP A 180 -3.92 -0.04 17.00
N SER A 181 -4.79 -0.92 16.54
CA SER A 181 -4.49 -1.80 15.41
C SER A 181 -4.34 -1.04 14.10
N ALA A 182 -5.12 0.04 13.90
CA ALA A 182 -4.97 0.92 12.75
C ALA A 182 -3.64 1.70 12.84
N GLY A 183 -3.26 2.15 14.05
CA GLY A 183 -1.97 2.80 14.30
C GLY A 183 -0.78 1.88 14.01
N VAL A 184 -0.87 0.61 14.42
CA VAL A 184 0.16 -0.41 14.11
C VAL A 184 0.24 -0.67 12.60
N LEU A 185 -0.90 -0.79 11.89
CA LEU A 185 -0.90 -0.96 10.42
C LEU A 185 -0.26 0.23 9.71
N ALA A 186 -0.59 1.45 10.15
CA ALA A 186 0.00 2.66 9.60
C ALA A 186 1.52 2.73 9.87
N ALA A 187 1.98 2.33 11.07
CA ALA A 187 3.40 2.25 11.40
C ALA A 187 4.14 1.20 10.55
N ILE A 188 3.53 0.02 10.31
CA ILE A 188 4.05 -1.00 9.39
C ILE A 188 4.25 -0.42 8.00
N THR A 189 3.24 0.28 7.49
CA THR A 189 3.28 0.88 6.16
C THR A 189 4.38 1.95 6.07
N ALA A 190 4.46 2.84 7.06
CA ALA A 190 5.51 3.85 7.13
C ALA A 190 6.91 3.22 7.13
N GLY A 191 7.12 2.17 7.95
CA GLY A 191 8.39 1.48 8.05
C GLY A 191 8.82 0.80 6.75
N ALA A 192 7.90 0.10 6.09
CA ALA A 192 8.18 -0.57 4.83
C ALA A 192 8.57 0.42 3.72
N VAL A 193 7.93 1.60 3.67
CA VAL A 193 8.16 2.59 2.62
C VAL A 193 9.40 3.45 2.90
N ALA A 194 9.65 3.84 4.16
CA ALA A 194 10.72 4.75 4.55
C ALA A 194 12.13 4.27 4.17
N LEU A 195 12.38 2.96 4.18
CA LEU A 195 13.71 2.39 3.87
C LEU A 195 13.94 2.16 2.36
N LYS A 196 13.02 2.60 1.51
CA LYS A 196 13.17 2.57 0.04
C LYS A 196 13.54 3.94 -0.54
N VAL A 197 13.51 4.99 0.28
CA VAL A 197 13.87 6.37 -0.13
C VAL A 197 15.36 6.52 -0.31
#